data_c40e9b64fb9f0fbb0131182e56c26780
#
_entry.id   c40e9b64fb9f0fbb0131182e56c26780
#
_cell.length_a   1.000
_cell.length_b   1.000
_cell.length_c   1.000
_cell.angle_alpha   90.00
_cell.angle_beta   90.00
_cell.angle_gamma   90.00
#
_symmetry.space_group_name_H-M   'P 1'
#
loop_
_entity.id
_entity.type
_entity.pdbx_description
1 polymer ?
#
loop_
_entity_poly.entity_id
_entity_poly.type
_entity_poly.pdbx_seq_one_letter_code
_entity_poly.pdbx_strand_id
1 'polypeptide(L)'
;YTYFSGAFSKVEKRGDHLFRFYKSGFNKDACEDLHDEVVFSLPYPGKTRAHTFVISRSKNVRLENITLFSGNCFGFFEMESDHNIYDQCRVTKKRNDPLRSAPRLRSNNADAFHSKFAVHGPEVTHCEFLYQGDDGIAINTSF
;
A
#
# COMPACT_ATOMS: atom_id res chain seq x y z
N TYR A 1 0.90 2.09 16.06
CA TYR A 1 1.36 3.23 15.24
C TYR A 1 0.18 3.97 14.63
N THR A 2 0.36 5.26 14.36
CA THR A 2 -0.64 6.09 13.74
C THR A 2 -0.33 6.31 12.26
N TYR A 3 -1.34 6.28 11.41
CA TYR A 3 -1.21 6.46 9.97
C TYR A 3 -1.79 7.79 9.50
N PHE A 4 -1.02 8.51 8.71
CA PHE A 4 -1.46 9.72 8.05
C PHE A 4 -1.40 9.57 6.53
N SER A 5 -2.55 9.69 5.88
CA SER A 5 -2.67 9.78 4.43
C SER A 5 -3.06 11.18 4.02
N GLY A 6 -2.73 11.56 2.80
CA GLY A 6 -3.09 12.81 2.20
C GLY A 6 -1.95 13.81 2.06
N ALA A 7 -2.23 14.92 1.40
CA ALA A 7 -1.25 15.95 1.12
C ALA A 7 -0.95 16.79 2.37
N PHE A 8 0.32 17.08 2.58
CA PHE A 8 0.73 18.11 3.52
C PHE A 8 0.57 19.49 2.85
N SER A 9 0.07 20.47 3.59
CA SER A 9 -0.07 21.83 3.08
C SER A 9 1.28 22.51 2.89
N LYS A 10 2.28 22.11 3.68
CA LYS A 10 3.64 22.64 3.62
C LYS A 10 4.62 21.64 4.19
N VAL A 11 5.83 21.60 3.63
CA VAL A 11 6.99 20.88 4.19
C VAL A 11 8.17 21.84 4.26
N GLU A 12 8.79 21.97 5.40
CA GLU A 12 9.97 22.81 5.62
C GLU A 12 11.17 21.97 6.02
N LYS A 13 12.29 22.14 5.34
CA LYS A 13 13.57 21.60 5.79
C LYS A 13 14.09 22.47 6.95
N ARG A 14 14.39 21.88 8.08
CA ARG A 14 14.89 22.54 9.29
C ARG A 14 16.35 22.16 9.62
N GLY A 15 16.87 21.16 8.95
CA GLY A 15 18.25 20.66 9.10
C GLY A 15 18.50 19.57 8.05
N ASP A 16 19.69 18.94 8.06
CA ASP A 16 20.03 17.97 7.01
C ASP A 16 19.10 16.75 6.96
N HIS A 17 18.62 16.31 8.10
CA HIS A 17 17.67 15.21 8.20
C HIS A 17 16.41 15.56 9.00
N LEU A 18 16.15 16.87 9.20
CA LEU A 18 15.02 17.35 9.98
C LEU A 18 14.05 18.11 9.08
N PHE A 19 12.79 17.66 9.06
CA PHE A 19 11.71 18.26 8.29
C PHE A 19 10.51 18.53 9.19
N ARG A 20 9.84 19.67 8.95
CA ARG A 20 8.56 19.99 9.58
C ARG A 20 7.46 19.86 8.54
N PHE A 21 6.48 19.02 8.84
CA PHE A 21 5.31 18.80 8.01
C PHE A 21 4.11 19.55 8.60
N TYR A 22 3.37 20.23 7.74
CA TYR A 22 2.13 20.92 8.12
C TYR A 22 0.96 20.24 7.44
N LYS A 23 -0.05 19.88 8.21
CA LYS A 23 -1.28 19.24 7.73
C LYS A 23 -2.49 19.97 8.30
N SER A 24 -3.40 20.44 7.44
CA SER A 24 -4.71 20.94 7.85
C SER A 24 -5.64 19.79 8.26
N GLY A 25 -6.51 20.01 9.21
CA GLY A 25 -7.46 18.99 9.69
C GLY A 25 -6.81 17.87 10.50
N PHE A 26 -5.66 18.13 11.11
CA PHE A 26 -5.01 17.18 12.01
C PHE A 26 -5.81 17.07 13.32
N ASN A 27 -6.28 15.88 13.64
CA ASN A 27 -6.86 15.62 14.94
C ASN A 27 -5.72 15.48 15.96
N LYS A 28 -5.64 16.41 16.92
CA LYS A 28 -4.63 16.38 17.98
C LYS A 28 -4.71 15.10 18.81
N ASP A 29 -5.93 14.60 18.99
CA ASP A 29 -6.21 13.42 19.81
C ASP A 29 -5.71 12.11 19.18
N ALA A 30 -5.38 12.14 17.89
CA ALA A 30 -4.81 10.98 17.18
C ALA A 30 -3.30 10.76 17.41
N CYS A 31 -2.63 11.68 18.12
CA CYS A 31 -1.20 11.59 18.45
C CYS A 31 -0.99 12.06 19.90
N GLU A 32 -1.65 11.40 20.83
CA GLU A 32 -1.52 11.74 22.27
C GLU A 32 -0.16 11.36 22.84
N ASP A 33 0.55 10.44 22.21
CA ASP A 33 1.83 9.96 22.69
C ASP A 33 2.97 10.36 21.74
N LEU A 34 3.86 11.24 22.19
CA LEU A 34 5.06 11.65 21.46
C LEU A 34 6.05 10.49 21.19
N HIS A 35 5.77 9.32 21.74
CA HIS A 35 6.56 8.10 21.60
C HIS A 35 5.97 7.11 20.59
N ASP A 36 4.81 7.44 20.01
CA ASP A 36 4.18 6.57 19.01
C ASP A 36 4.94 6.57 17.68
N GLU A 37 5.07 5.39 17.10
CA GLU A 37 5.57 5.24 15.75
C GLU A 37 4.52 5.73 14.76
N VAL A 38 4.93 6.64 13.87
CA VAL A 38 4.04 7.27 12.89
C VAL A 38 4.46 6.91 11.48
N VAL A 39 3.50 6.45 10.69
CA VAL A 39 3.70 6.19 9.27
C VAL A 39 3.09 7.30 8.42
N PHE A 40 3.93 7.96 7.64
CA PHE A 40 3.50 8.94 6.65
C PHE A 40 3.45 8.32 5.26
N SER A 41 2.28 8.38 4.61
CA SER A 41 2.16 8.10 3.19
C SER A 41 2.31 9.41 2.41
N LEU A 42 3.53 9.67 1.95
CA LEU A 42 3.81 10.88 1.18
C LEU A 42 3.26 10.72 -0.25
N PRO A 43 2.51 11.71 -0.76
CA PRO A 43 2.13 11.70 -2.16
C PRO A 43 3.37 11.88 -3.03
N TYR A 44 3.44 11.12 -4.11
CA TYR A 44 4.47 11.35 -5.11
C TYR A 44 4.17 12.65 -5.86
N PRO A 45 5.09 13.62 -5.94
CA PRO A 45 4.81 14.91 -6.55
C PRO A 45 4.33 14.79 -8.00
N GLY A 46 3.11 15.25 -8.26
CA GLY A 46 2.59 15.46 -9.61
C GLY A 46 2.13 14.22 -10.38
N LYS A 47 2.05 13.03 -9.77
CA LYS A 47 1.64 11.81 -10.49
C LYS A 47 0.87 10.82 -9.61
N THR A 48 0.11 9.95 -10.26
CA THR A 48 -0.52 8.78 -9.65
C THR A 48 0.52 7.89 -8.98
N ARG A 49 0.20 7.38 -7.80
CA ARG A 49 1.07 6.43 -7.09
C ARG A 49 1.20 5.16 -7.93
N ALA A 50 2.42 4.72 -8.16
CA ALA A 50 2.66 3.47 -8.87
C ALA A 50 2.20 2.27 -8.02
N HIS A 51 1.37 1.42 -8.60
CA HIS A 51 1.06 0.11 -8.05
C HIS A 51 2.27 -0.82 -8.21
N THR A 52 2.39 -1.81 -7.33
CA THR A 52 3.58 -2.69 -7.35
C THR A 52 3.49 -3.71 -8.48
N PHE A 53 2.34 -4.35 -8.64
CA PHE A 53 2.07 -5.31 -9.70
C PHE A 53 0.73 -4.98 -10.35
N VAL A 54 0.70 -4.86 -11.68
CA VAL A 54 -0.51 -4.49 -12.41
C VAL A 54 -0.83 -5.53 -13.47
N ILE A 55 -2.07 -6.04 -13.45
CA ILE A 55 -2.67 -6.83 -14.52
C ILE A 55 -3.85 -6.05 -15.05
N SER A 56 -3.83 -5.71 -16.32
CA SER A 56 -4.91 -4.95 -16.94
C SER A 56 -5.35 -5.59 -18.24
N ARG A 57 -6.67 -5.65 -18.45
CA ARG A 57 -7.29 -6.18 -19.68
C ARG A 57 -6.77 -7.54 -20.06
N SER A 58 -6.55 -8.39 -19.08
CA SER A 58 -5.92 -9.70 -19.24
C SER A 58 -6.87 -10.80 -18.82
N LYS A 59 -6.67 -11.99 -19.37
CA LYS A 59 -7.53 -13.14 -19.11
C LYS A 59 -6.70 -14.39 -18.84
N ASN A 60 -7.17 -15.20 -17.89
CA ASN A 60 -6.56 -16.48 -17.51
C ASN A 60 -5.08 -16.36 -17.10
N VAL A 61 -4.69 -15.24 -16.51
CA VAL A 61 -3.34 -15.05 -15.94
C VAL A 61 -3.25 -15.77 -14.61
N ARG A 62 -2.20 -16.55 -14.42
CA ARG A 62 -1.88 -17.18 -13.13
C ARG A 62 -0.61 -16.58 -12.55
N LEU A 63 -0.72 -16.02 -11.37
CA LEU A 63 0.40 -15.60 -10.53
C LEU A 63 0.55 -16.58 -9.38
N GLU A 64 1.74 -17.11 -9.20
CA GLU A 64 2.00 -18.13 -8.21
C GLU A 64 3.29 -17.84 -7.43
N ASN A 65 3.22 -17.98 -6.10
CA ASN A 65 4.36 -17.87 -5.20
C ASN A 65 5.14 -16.54 -5.30
N ILE A 66 4.41 -15.42 -5.46
CA ILE A 66 4.99 -14.07 -5.52
C ILE A 66 4.89 -13.41 -4.16
N THR A 67 6.00 -12.86 -3.67
CA THR A 67 6.01 -12.08 -2.42
C THR A 67 6.38 -10.62 -2.69
N LEU A 68 5.51 -9.70 -2.28
CA LEU A 68 5.71 -8.27 -2.32
C LEU A 68 6.03 -7.75 -0.92
N PHE A 69 7.16 -7.08 -0.76
CA PHE A 69 7.62 -6.57 0.54
C PHE A 69 7.38 -5.07 0.75
N SER A 70 7.12 -4.33 -0.32
CA SER A 70 6.83 -2.90 -0.22
C SER A 70 6.17 -2.37 -1.49
N GLY A 71 5.30 -1.38 -1.32
CA GLY A 71 4.66 -0.71 -2.43
C GLY A 71 4.16 0.68 -2.06
N ASN A 72 4.13 1.59 -3.02
CA ASN A 72 3.65 2.95 -2.81
C ASN A 72 2.14 3.10 -2.92
N CYS A 73 1.46 2.12 -3.51
CA CYS A 73 0.01 2.06 -3.65
C CYS A 73 -0.46 0.62 -3.46
N PHE A 74 -1.31 0.08 -4.34
CA PHE A 74 -1.76 -1.31 -4.26
C PHE A 74 -0.60 -2.29 -4.47
N GLY A 75 -0.64 -3.41 -3.76
CA GLY A 75 0.28 -4.51 -3.95
C GLY A 75 0.04 -5.19 -5.30
N PHE A 76 -1.00 -6.01 -5.38
CA PHE A 76 -1.52 -6.54 -6.63
C PHE A 76 -2.72 -5.69 -7.07
N PHE A 77 -2.70 -5.20 -8.28
CA PHE A 77 -3.80 -4.47 -8.88
C PHE A 77 -4.25 -5.12 -10.18
N GLU A 78 -5.50 -5.52 -10.21
CA GLU A 78 -6.15 -6.08 -11.38
C GLU A 78 -7.23 -5.13 -11.88
N MET A 79 -7.29 -4.88 -13.19
CA MET A 79 -8.29 -4.01 -13.79
C MET A 79 -8.82 -4.55 -15.11
N GLU A 80 -10.16 -4.52 -15.31
CA GLU A 80 -10.84 -4.93 -16.55
C GLU A 80 -10.40 -6.33 -17.04
N SER A 81 -10.23 -7.25 -16.11
CA SER A 81 -9.65 -8.57 -16.35
C SER A 81 -10.64 -9.69 -16.10
N ASP A 82 -10.28 -10.93 -16.43
CA ASP A 82 -11.20 -12.05 -16.44
C ASP A 82 -10.49 -13.36 -16.09
N HIS A 83 -11.05 -14.13 -15.14
CA HIS A 83 -10.58 -15.46 -14.73
C HIS A 83 -9.10 -15.53 -14.35
N ASN A 84 -8.57 -14.53 -13.67
CA ASN A 84 -7.18 -14.55 -13.21
C ASN A 84 -7.07 -15.31 -11.86
N ILE A 85 -5.93 -15.93 -11.62
CA ILE A 85 -5.65 -16.74 -10.44
C ILE A 85 -4.41 -16.22 -9.74
N TYR A 86 -4.53 -16.02 -8.43
CA TYR A 86 -3.44 -15.64 -7.54
C TYR A 86 -3.31 -16.72 -6.46
N ASP A 87 -2.25 -17.52 -6.54
CA ASP A 87 -2.04 -18.65 -5.65
C ASP A 87 -0.72 -18.51 -4.90
N GLN A 88 -0.75 -18.75 -3.60
CA GLN A 88 0.41 -18.63 -2.71
C GLN A 88 1.13 -17.28 -2.78
N CYS A 89 0.39 -16.20 -3.15
CA CYS A 89 0.94 -14.86 -3.21
C CYS A 89 0.92 -14.19 -1.83
N ARG A 90 1.90 -13.33 -1.58
CA ARG A 90 2.03 -12.64 -0.30
C ARG A 90 2.28 -11.14 -0.47
N VAL A 91 1.65 -10.36 0.39
CA VAL A 91 2.03 -8.96 0.64
C VAL A 91 2.38 -8.87 2.11
N THR A 92 3.65 -8.59 2.42
CA THR A 92 4.15 -8.57 3.79
C THR A 92 5.36 -7.64 3.93
N LYS A 93 5.77 -7.35 5.13
CA LYS A 93 6.99 -6.56 5.37
C LYS A 93 8.24 -7.44 5.45
N LYS A 94 9.35 -6.97 4.91
CA LYS A 94 10.64 -7.63 5.05
C LYS A 94 11.08 -7.55 6.53
N ARG A 95 11.23 -8.68 7.19
CA ARG A 95 11.56 -8.74 8.62
C ARG A 95 12.96 -8.23 8.91
N ASN A 96 13.94 -8.68 8.13
CA ASN A 96 15.35 -8.32 8.30
C ASN A 96 15.83 -7.61 7.02
N ASP A 97 15.75 -6.30 7.01
CA ASP A 97 16.29 -5.48 5.92
C ASP A 97 17.62 -4.90 6.35
N PRO A 98 18.76 -5.39 5.82
CA PRO A 98 20.10 -4.93 6.23
C PRO A 98 20.35 -3.45 5.92
N LEU A 99 19.52 -2.85 5.06
CA LEU A 99 19.60 -1.43 4.70
C LEU A 99 18.86 -0.51 5.68
N ARG A 100 18.25 -1.07 6.75
CA ARG A 100 17.44 -0.31 7.69
C ARG A 100 17.86 -0.55 9.13
N SER A 101 17.94 0.53 9.88
CA SER A 101 18.16 0.49 11.34
C SER A 101 16.93 0.07 12.15
N ALA A 102 15.74 0.20 11.58
CA ALA A 102 14.48 -0.16 12.22
C ALA A 102 13.59 -0.99 11.27
N PRO A 103 12.77 -1.90 11.81
CA PRO A 103 11.85 -2.69 11.00
C PRO A 103 10.81 -1.80 10.32
N ARG A 104 10.35 -2.19 9.14
CA ARG A 104 9.23 -1.51 8.48
C ARG A 104 7.94 -1.78 9.26
N LEU A 105 7.11 -0.76 9.42
CA LEU A 105 5.78 -0.89 10.01
C LEU A 105 4.75 -1.40 9.01
N ARG A 106 4.94 -1.10 7.72
CA ARG A 106 4.02 -1.43 6.63
C ARG A 106 4.67 -2.21 5.50
N SER A 107 3.85 -3.02 4.80
CA SER A 107 4.21 -3.63 3.52
C SER A 107 3.99 -2.65 2.36
N ASN A 108 2.77 -2.17 2.17
CA ASN A 108 2.42 -1.19 1.13
C ASN A 108 1.47 -0.12 1.69
N ASN A 109 1.27 0.96 0.94
CA ASN A 109 0.55 2.14 1.41
C ASN A 109 -0.96 2.11 1.20
N ALA A 110 -1.46 1.18 0.40
CA ALA A 110 -2.88 0.99 0.13
C ALA A 110 -3.22 -0.50 0.18
N ASP A 111 -4.24 -0.97 -0.55
CA ASP A 111 -4.70 -2.35 -0.50
C ASP A 111 -3.61 -3.35 -0.88
N ALA A 112 -3.61 -4.49 -0.23
CA ALA A 112 -2.70 -5.57 -0.63
C ALA A 112 -3.09 -6.14 -1.99
N PHE A 113 -4.39 -6.35 -2.20
CA PHE A 113 -4.98 -6.79 -3.44
C PHE A 113 -6.18 -5.92 -3.80
N HIS A 114 -6.25 -5.43 -5.04
CA HIS A 114 -7.38 -4.66 -5.53
C HIS A 114 -7.80 -5.13 -6.92
N SER A 115 -9.04 -5.59 -7.08
CA SER A 115 -9.63 -5.93 -8.36
C SER A 115 -10.71 -4.94 -8.73
N LYS A 116 -10.62 -4.36 -9.92
CA LYS A 116 -11.55 -3.36 -10.43
C LYS A 116 -12.08 -3.75 -11.81
N PHE A 117 -13.42 -3.76 -11.94
CA PHE A 117 -14.12 -4.08 -13.19
C PHE A 117 -13.77 -5.48 -13.75
N ALA A 118 -13.54 -6.46 -12.90
CA ALA A 118 -13.39 -7.84 -13.34
C ALA A 118 -14.73 -8.36 -13.90
N VAL A 119 -14.66 -9.07 -15.02
CA VAL A 119 -15.86 -9.68 -15.64
C VAL A 119 -16.27 -10.92 -14.86
N HIS A 120 -15.35 -11.84 -14.65
CA HIS A 120 -15.45 -12.91 -13.66
C HIS A 120 -14.32 -12.72 -12.68
N GLY A 121 -14.63 -12.74 -11.41
CA GLY A 121 -13.72 -12.36 -10.35
C GLY A 121 -12.44 -13.16 -10.32
N PRO A 122 -11.41 -12.60 -9.71
CA PRO A 122 -10.16 -13.32 -9.48
C PRO A 122 -10.37 -14.46 -8.49
N GLU A 123 -9.64 -15.54 -8.71
CA GLU A 123 -9.46 -16.59 -7.70
C GLU A 123 -8.20 -16.28 -6.88
N VAL A 124 -8.38 -16.11 -5.56
CA VAL A 124 -7.28 -15.78 -4.64
C VAL A 124 -7.18 -16.90 -3.61
N THR A 125 -6.17 -17.76 -3.74
CA THR A 125 -6.02 -18.98 -2.94
C THR A 125 -4.67 -19.04 -2.23
N HIS A 126 -4.66 -19.54 -1.00
CA HIS A 126 -3.45 -19.70 -0.18
C HIS A 126 -2.59 -18.44 -0.05
N CYS A 127 -3.22 -17.27 -0.20
CA CYS A 127 -2.54 -15.98 -0.14
C CYS A 127 -2.50 -15.42 1.29
N GLU A 128 -1.51 -14.59 1.56
CA GLU A 128 -1.35 -13.91 2.84
C GLU A 128 -1.12 -12.41 2.62
N PHE A 129 -2.00 -11.57 3.16
CA PHE A 129 -1.94 -10.13 3.02
C PHE A 129 -1.84 -9.47 4.40
N LEU A 130 -0.66 -8.92 4.72
CA LEU A 130 -0.34 -8.41 6.05
C LEU A 130 0.33 -7.04 5.99
N TYR A 131 0.03 -6.21 6.97
CA TYR A 131 0.66 -4.90 7.20
C TYR A 131 0.46 -3.88 6.08
N GLN A 132 -0.55 -4.06 5.25
CA GLN A 132 -0.96 -3.08 4.23
C GLN A 132 -1.58 -1.84 4.89
N GLY A 133 -1.70 -0.79 4.10
CA GLY A 133 -2.17 0.49 4.58
C GLY A 133 -3.67 0.68 4.51
N ASP A 134 -4.36 -0.17 3.80
CA ASP A 134 -5.80 -0.13 3.57
C ASP A 134 -6.33 -1.56 3.54
N ASP A 135 -7.25 -1.92 2.64
CA ASP A 135 -7.88 -3.23 2.61
C ASP A 135 -6.92 -4.39 2.33
N GLY A 136 -7.19 -5.55 2.90
CA GLY A 136 -6.51 -6.80 2.52
C GLY A 136 -6.86 -7.19 1.10
N ILE A 137 -8.18 -7.21 0.80
CA ILE A 137 -8.74 -7.45 -0.52
C ILE A 137 -9.87 -6.45 -0.76
N ALA A 138 -9.80 -5.69 -1.82
CA ALA A 138 -10.87 -4.83 -2.32
C ALA A 138 -11.29 -5.27 -3.73
N ILE A 139 -12.58 -5.49 -3.91
CA ILE A 139 -13.19 -5.82 -5.21
C ILE A 139 -14.31 -4.83 -5.47
N ASN A 140 -14.23 -4.09 -6.56
CA ASN A 140 -15.27 -3.13 -6.90
C ASN A 140 -15.56 -3.05 -8.39
N THR A 141 -16.80 -2.68 -8.69
CA THR A 141 -17.32 -2.46 -10.04
C THR A 141 -17.98 -1.08 -10.17
N SER A 142 -17.69 -0.17 -9.23
CA SER A 142 -18.30 1.15 -9.27
C SER A 142 -17.76 1.99 -10.42
N PHE A 143 -18.67 2.60 -11.15
CA PHE A 143 -18.43 3.52 -12.25
C PHE A 143 -18.28 4.95 -11.75
#